data_962bf1fdc595d0f2f2764c413da1ce35
#
_entry.id   962bf1fdc595d0f2f2764c413da1ce35
#
_cell.length_a   1.000
_cell.length_b   1.000
_cell.length_c   1.000
_cell.angle_alpha   90.00
_cell.angle_beta   90.00
_cell.angle_gamma   90.00
#
_symmetry.space_group_name_H-M   'P 1'
#
loop_
_entity.id
_entity.type
_entity.pdbx_description
1 polymer ?
#
loop_
_entity_poly.entity_id
_entity_poly.type
_entity_poly.pdbx_seq_one_letter_code
_entity_poly.pdbx_strand_id
1 'polypeptide(L)'
;MGKVLIIDDENQLRGLLARIIGLEGYEVIQADSCKAGLKQVEQQNPDVIICDVRLPDGSGVDLITEMKRLGPLTEIILLTVHGNIPDGVQAIKNGAFDYITKGDDNNKIIPLLSRAMEKVEMARRLQQLEKQVGQ
;
A
#
# COMPACT_ATOMS: atom_id res chain seq x y z
N MET A 1 -6.64 -10.55 10.83
CA MET A 1 -5.80 -10.29 9.67
C MET A 1 -5.83 -8.83 9.28
N GLY A 2 -4.83 -8.37 8.58
CA GLY A 2 -4.70 -6.97 8.22
C GLY A 2 -5.63 -6.51 7.12
N LYS A 3 -5.71 -5.20 6.96
CA LYS A 3 -6.51 -4.51 5.96
C LYS A 3 -5.60 -3.94 4.88
N VAL A 4 -5.89 -4.23 3.62
CA VAL A 4 -5.09 -3.82 2.47
C VAL A 4 -5.94 -2.96 1.53
N LEU A 5 -5.42 -1.79 1.16
CA LEU A 5 -6.03 -0.93 0.17
C LEU A 5 -5.24 -1.06 -1.14
N ILE A 6 -5.95 -1.30 -2.25
CA ILE A 6 -5.35 -1.35 -3.59
C ILE A 6 -5.86 -0.15 -4.39
N ILE A 7 -4.93 0.68 -4.86
CA ILE A 7 -5.23 1.87 -5.67
C ILE A 7 -4.68 1.64 -7.07
N ASP A 8 -5.56 1.42 -8.04
CA ASP A 8 -5.19 1.15 -9.43
C ASP A 8 -6.41 1.43 -10.33
N ASP A 9 -6.22 2.14 -11.42
CA ASP A 9 -7.30 2.44 -12.36
C ASP A 9 -7.60 1.31 -13.34
N GLU A 10 -6.73 0.30 -13.45
CA GLU A 10 -6.98 -0.89 -14.26
C GLU A 10 -7.87 -1.85 -13.50
N ASN A 11 -9.16 -1.86 -13.84
CA ASN A 11 -10.16 -2.64 -13.12
C ASN A 11 -9.84 -4.13 -13.07
N GLN A 12 -9.34 -4.70 -14.17
CA GLN A 12 -9.05 -6.14 -14.24
C GLN A 12 -7.89 -6.53 -13.32
N LEU A 13 -6.79 -5.80 -13.40
CA LEU A 13 -5.62 -6.08 -12.56
C LEU A 13 -5.95 -5.83 -11.09
N ARG A 14 -6.62 -4.72 -10.78
CA ARG A 14 -7.02 -4.41 -9.41
C ARG A 14 -7.91 -5.52 -8.83
N GLY A 15 -8.90 -5.98 -9.61
CA GLY A 15 -9.77 -7.06 -9.18
C GLY A 15 -9.05 -8.38 -8.99
N LEU A 16 -8.07 -8.69 -9.85
CA LEU A 16 -7.25 -9.89 -9.71
C LEU A 16 -6.40 -9.84 -8.43
N LEU A 17 -5.73 -8.73 -8.19
CA LEU A 17 -4.93 -8.55 -6.97
C LEU A 17 -5.82 -8.62 -5.72
N ALA A 18 -6.98 -8.00 -5.76
CA ALA A 18 -7.93 -8.03 -4.65
C ALA A 18 -8.34 -9.47 -4.33
N ARG A 19 -8.58 -10.28 -5.35
CA ARG A 19 -8.94 -11.69 -5.18
C ARG A 19 -7.79 -12.50 -4.60
N ILE A 20 -6.59 -12.35 -5.15
CA ILE A 20 -5.40 -13.07 -4.69
C ILE A 20 -5.12 -12.74 -3.22
N ILE A 21 -5.14 -11.47 -2.88
CA ILE A 21 -4.85 -10.99 -1.53
C ILE A 21 -5.97 -11.40 -0.56
N GLY A 22 -7.22 -11.31 -1.00
CA GLY A 22 -8.36 -11.75 -0.20
C GLY A 22 -8.32 -13.22 0.15
N LEU A 23 -7.83 -14.07 -0.77
CA LEU A 23 -7.69 -15.51 -0.53
C LEU A 23 -6.67 -15.83 0.56
N GLU A 24 -5.73 -14.93 0.82
CA GLU A 24 -4.77 -15.08 1.92
C GLU A 24 -5.35 -14.67 3.27
N GLY A 25 -6.58 -14.20 3.31
CA GLY A 25 -7.28 -13.85 4.54
C GLY A 25 -7.28 -12.36 4.89
N TYR A 26 -6.71 -11.51 4.05
CA TYR A 26 -6.72 -10.07 4.28
C TYR A 26 -8.07 -9.45 3.90
N GLU A 27 -8.47 -8.42 4.63
CA GLU A 27 -9.59 -7.57 4.21
C GLU A 27 -9.07 -6.62 3.13
N VAL A 28 -9.75 -6.57 1.98
CA VAL A 28 -9.29 -5.79 0.83
C VAL A 28 -10.27 -4.66 0.51
N ILE A 29 -9.72 -3.46 0.33
CA ILE A 29 -10.44 -2.27 -0.10
C ILE A 29 -9.84 -1.85 -1.43
N GLN A 30 -10.66 -1.33 -2.34
CA GLN A 30 -10.24 -0.93 -3.68
C GLN A 30 -10.56 0.53 -3.94
N ALA A 31 -9.68 1.20 -4.69
CA ALA A 31 -9.87 2.55 -5.18
C ALA A 31 -9.26 2.68 -6.58
N ASP A 32 -9.83 3.53 -7.42
CA ASP A 32 -9.43 3.68 -8.82
C ASP A 32 -8.73 5.00 -9.15
N SER A 33 -8.50 5.83 -8.15
CA SER A 33 -7.90 7.16 -8.34
C SER A 33 -7.19 7.64 -7.08
N CYS A 34 -6.38 8.70 -7.20
CA CYS A 34 -5.74 9.33 -6.05
C CYS A 34 -6.78 9.82 -5.05
N LYS A 35 -7.79 10.50 -5.53
CA LYS A 35 -8.85 11.08 -4.68
C LYS A 35 -9.58 9.97 -3.90
N ALA A 36 -10.02 8.94 -4.61
CA ALA A 36 -10.72 7.81 -3.99
C ALA A 36 -9.80 7.07 -3.01
N GLY A 37 -8.52 6.92 -3.36
CA GLY A 37 -7.53 6.29 -2.49
C GLY A 37 -7.32 7.03 -1.19
N LEU A 38 -7.12 8.34 -1.25
CA LEU A 38 -6.94 9.17 -0.04
C LEU A 38 -8.17 9.13 0.86
N LYS A 39 -9.35 9.13 0.27
CA LYS A 39 -10.60 9.01 1.02
C LYS A 39 -10.64 7.70 1.80
N GLN A 40 -10.24 6.59 1.17
CA GLN A 40 -10.20 5.30 1.83
C GLN A 40 -9.14 5.24 2.93
N VAL A 41 -8.00 5.89 2.73
CA VAL A 41 -6.96 5.98 3.77
C VAL A 41 -7.53 6.66 5.01
N GLU A 42 -8.22 7.77 4.85
CA GLU A 42 -8.84 8.49 5.98
C GLU A 42 -9.92 7.67 6.68
N GLN A 43 -10.80 7.04 5.90
CA GLN A 43 -11.98 6.38 6.43
C GLN A 43 -11.69 4.99 6.99
N GLN A 44 -10.76 4.25 6.37
CA GLN A 44 -10.55 2.84 6.68
C GLN A 44 -9.25 2.56 7.44
N ASN A 45 -8.32 3.51 7.43
CA ASN A 45 -7.01 3.35 8.09
C ASN A 45 -6.35 2.00 7.74
N PRO A 46 -6.05 1.74 6.45
CA PRO A 46 -5.49 0.46 6.05
C PRO A 46 -4.09 0.24 6.63
N ASP A 47 -3.72 -1.02 6.81
CA ASP A 47 -2.39 -1.39 7.30
C ASP A 47 -1.35 -1.29 6.20
N VAL A 48 -1.68 -1.77 5.00
CA VAL A 48 -0.80 -1.72 3.83
C VAL A 48 -1.58 -1.17 2.65
N ILE A 49 -0.92 -0.34 1.84
CA ILE A 49 -1.47 0.20 0.60
C ILE A 49 -0.61 -0.28 -0.56
N ILE A 50 -1.26 -0.81 -1.60
CA ILE A 50 -0.63 -1.14 -2.87
C ILE A 50 -1.14 -0.11 -3.86
N CYS A 51 -0.25 0.70 -4.41
CA CYS A 51 -0.61 1.87 -5.21
C CYS A 51 0.11 1.90 -6.55
N ASP A 52 -0.65 2.07 -7.63
CA ASP A 52 -0.11 2.27 -8.97
C ASP A 52 0.59 3.63 -9.07
N VAL A 53 1.67 3.69 -9.83
CA VAL A 53 2.40 4.94 -10.12
C VAL A 53 1.51 5.91 -10.90
N ARG A 54 0.78 5.43 -11.91
CA ARG A 54 -0.02 6.27 -12.81
C ARG A 54 -1.50 6.10 -12.50
N LEU A 55 -2.10 7.20 -12.10
CA LEU A 55 -3.53 7.26 -11.81
C LEU A 55 -4.15 8.39 -12.66
N PRO A 56 -5.48 8.34 -12.92
CA PRO A 56 -6.12 9.34 -13.80
C PRO A 56 -5.96 10.77 -13.31
N ASP A 57 -5.86 10.96 -12.01
CA ASP A 57 -5.85 12.27 -11.36
C ASP A 57 -4.52 12.60 -10.68
N GLY A 58 -3.45 11.82 -10.94
CA GLY A 58 -2.14 12.14 -10.38
C GLY A 58 -1.17 11.00 -10.37
N SER A 59 -0.09 11.18 -9.62
CA SER A 59 1.00 10.22 -9.49
C SER A 59 0.96 9.52 -8.14
N GLY A 60 1.05 8.17 -8.17
CA GLY A 60 1.19 7.38 -6.95
C GLY A 60 2.46 7.72 -6.18
N VAL A 61 3.54 8.11 -6.87
CA VAL A 61 4.79 8.50 -6.21
C VAL A 61 4.57 9.73 -5.33
N ASP A 62 3.88 10.74 -5.86
CA ASP A 62 3.59 11.98 -5.10
C ASP A 62 2.59 11.72 -3.98
N LEU A 63 1.71 10.75 -4.19
CA LEU A 63 0.67 10.40 -3.22
C LEU A 63 1.25 9.77 -1.94
N ILE A 64 2.42 9.14 -2.02
CA ILE A 64 3.05 8.45 -0.89
C ILE A 64 3.20 9.37 0.32
N THR A 65 3.72 10.57 0.11
CA THR A 65 3.94 11.53 1.20
C THR A 65 2.63 11.86 1.92
N GLU A 66 1.56 12.10 1.16
CA GLU A 66 0.25 12.39 1.72
C GLU A 66 -0.33 11.19 2.46
N MET A 67 -0.21 9.99 1.89
CA MET A 67 -0.69 8.77 2.54
C MET A 67 0.05 8.49 3.86
N LYS A 68 1.37 8.74 3.91
CA LYS A 68 2.16 8.58 5.12
C LYS A 68 1.79 9.63 6.17
N ARG A 69 1.41 10.83 5.74
CA ARG A 69 0.92 11.87 6.67
C ARG A 69 -0.39 11.44 7.32
N LEU A 70 -1.30 10.88 6.53
CA LEU A 70 -2.61 10.43 7.03
C LEU A 70 -2.51 9.15 7.88
N GLY A 71 -1.59 8.24 7.51
CA GLY A 71 -1.38 6.99 8.23
C GLY A 71 0.10 6.74 8.44
N PRO A 72 0.73 7.32 9.48
CA PRO A 72 2.18 7.20 9.66
C PRO A 72 2.69 5.77 9.82
N LEU A 73 1.88 4.86 10.33
CA LEU A 73 2.26 3.46 10.51
C LEU A 73 1.90 2.58 9.31
N THR A 74 1.11 3.10 8.37
CA THR A 74 0.74 2.38 7.15
C THR A 74 1.97 2.21 6.26
N GLU A 75 2.19 1.01 5.72
CA GLU A 75 3.27 0.78 4.76
C GLU A 75 2.70 0.75 3.34
N ILE A 76 3.50 1.26 2.39
CA ILE A 76 3.06 1.46 1.01
C ILE A 76 3.97 0.69 0.07
N ILE A 77 3.36 -0.11 -0.82
CA ILE A 77 4.03 -0.82 -1.90
C ILE A 77 3.58 -0.20 -3.21
N LEU A 78 4.53 0.27 -4.01
CA LEU A 78 4.23 0.90 -5.29
C LEU A 78 4.23 -0.13 -6.41
N LEU A 79 3.24 -0.03 -7.32
CA LEU A 79 3.21 -0.81 -8.56
C LEU A 79 3.78 0.05 -9.69
N THR A 80 4.91 -0.38 -10.26
CA THR A 80 5.56 0.35 -11.36
C THR A 80 5.41 -0.39 -12.67
N VAL A 81 5.48 0.35 -13.79
CA VAL A 81 5.58 -0.30 -15.09
C VAL A 81 7.00 -0.86 -15.28
N HIS A 82 7.10 -1.88 -16.13
CA HIS A 82 8.38 -2.54 -16.39
C HIS A 82 9.44 -1.53 -16.86
N GLY A 83 10.63 -1.60 -16.27
CA GLY A 83 11.75 -0.73 -16.62
C GLY A 83 11.74 0.65 -15.98
N ASN A 84 10.74 1.00 -15.19
CA ASN A 84 10.65 2.33 -14.55
C ASN A 84 11.32 2.34 -13.17
N ILE A 85 12.65 2.14 -13.17
CA ILE A 85 13.46 2.14 -11.96
C ILE A 85 13.44 3.51 -11.25
N PRO A 86 13.53 4.66 -11.96
CA PRO A 86 13.51 5.97 -11.30
C PRO A 86 12.29 6.21 -10.42
N ASP A 87 11.10 5.78 -10.86
CA ASP A 87 9.88 5.91 -10.05
C ASP A 87 9.95 5.05 -8.79
N GLY A 88 10.49 3.83 -8.90
CA GLY A 88 10.68 2.95 -7.74
C GLY A 88 11.64 3.56 -6.72
N VAL A 89 12.76 4.10 -7.18
CA VAL A 89 13.75 4.76 -6.31
C VAL A 89 13.13 5.98 -5.62
N GLN A 90 12.41 6.81 -6.38
CA GLN A 90 11.75 7.98 -5.81
C GLN A 90 10.68 7.59 -4.80
N ALA A 91 9.95 6.50 -5.05
CA ALA A 91 8.96 5.99 -4.11
C ALA A 91 9.59 5.63 -2.76
N ILE A 92 10.73 4.94 -2.77
CA ILE A 92 11.45 4.59 -1.54
C ILE A 92 11.89 5.87 -0.80
N LYS A 93 12.42 6.85 -1.52
CA LYS A 93 12.82 8.14 -0.94
C LYS A 93 11.64 8.88 -0.31
N ASN A 94 10.45 8.75 -0.88
CA ASN A 94 9.23 9.38 -0.37
C ASN A 94 8.62 8.62 0.81
N GLY A 95 9.14 7.45 1.15
CA GLY A 95 8.71 6.68 2.31
C GLY A 95 7.97 5.38 2.00
N ALA A 96 7.96 4.91 0.76
CA ALA A 96 7.39 3.61 0.43
C ALA A 96 8.20 2.48 1.06
N PHE A 97 7.54 1.39 1.42
CA PHE A 97 8.18 0.18 1.90
C PHE A 97 9.00 -0.48 0.80
N ASP A 98 8.40 -0.60 -0.38
CA ASP A 98 9.07 -1.22 -1.54
C ASP A 98 8.25 -0.91 -2.79
N TYR A 99 8.71 -1.42 -3.92
CA TYR A 99 7.97 -1.37 -5.18
C TYR A 99 8.08 -2.71 -5.89
N ILE A 100 7.12 -3.00 -6.77
CA ILE A 100 7.06 -4.22 -7.55
C ILE A 100 6.63 -3.87 -8.97
N THR A 101 7.14 -4.61 -9.96
CA THR A 101 6.79 -4.38 -11.35
C THR A 101 5.40 -4.92 -11.64
N LYS A 102 4.55 -4.05 -12.18
CA LYS A 102 3.16 -4.36 -12.51
C LYS A 102 3.07 -5.44 -13.57
N GLY A 103 2.30 -6.48 -13.27
CA GLY A 103 2.03 -7.57 -14.23
C GLY A 103 3.10 -8.63 -14.37
N ASP A 104 4.24 -8.50 -13.72
CA ASP A 104 5.37 -9.43 -13.90
C ASP A 104 5.13 -10.77 -13.22
N ASP A 105 4.93 -10.75 -11.92
CA ASP A 105 4.78 -11.97 -11.15
C ASP A 105 3.90 -11.72 -9.93
N ASN A 106 2.63 -12.09 -10.05
CA ASN A 106 1.69 -11.91 -8.95
C ASN A 106 2.08 -12.70 -7.71
N ASN A 107 2.92 -13.73 -7.86
CA ASN A 107 3.40 -14.52 -6.72
C ASN A 107 4.36 -13.75 -5.83
N LYS A 108 5.00 -12.71 -6.33
CA LYS A 108 5.91 -11.87 -5.55
C LYS A 108 5.17 -10.94 -4.59
N ILE A 109 3.91 -10.61 -4.89
CA ILE A 109 3.14 -9.65 -4.10
C ILE A 109 2.84 -10.19 -2.69
N ILE A 110 2.54 -11.46 -2.55
CA ILE A 110 2.16 -12.04 -1.25
C ILE A 110 3.31 -12.04 -0.25
N PRO A 111 4.53 -12.53 -0.58
CA PRO A 111 5.65 -12.43 0.35
C PRO A 111 6.00 -10.98 0.72
N LEU A 112 5.94 -10.07 -0.23
CA LEU A 112 6.22 -8.67 0.01
C LEU A 112 5.16 -8.03 0.92
N LEU A 113 3.89 -8.32 0.67
CA LEU A 113 2.78 -7.88 1.50
C LEU A 113 2.92 -8.42 2.93
N SER A 114 3.29 -9.67 3.08
CA SER A 114 3.48 -10.29 4.39
C SER A 114 4.57 -9.57 5.20
N ARG A 115 5.68 -9.21 4.56
CA ARG A 115 6.77 -8.47 5.23
C ARG A 115 6.34 -7.05 5.62
N ALA A 116 5.61 -6.38 4.74
CA ALA A 116 5.07 -5.04 5.03
C ALA A 116 4.09 -5.11 6.20
N MET A 117 3.23 -6.12 6.21
CA MET A 117 2.24 -6.32 7.26
C MET A 117 2.91 -6.59 8.62
N GLU A 118 3.97 -7.39 8.64
CA GLU A 118 4.75 -7.64 9.86
C GLU A 118 5.29 -6.33 10.44
N LYS A 119 5.83 -5.48 9.58
CA LYS A 119 6.36 -4.17 10.00
C LYS A 119 5.27 -3.32 10.62
N VAL A 120 4.09 -3.27 10.00
CA VAL A 120 2.94 -2.52 10.52
C VAL A 120 2.52 -3.05 11.90
N GLU A 121 2.36 -4.36 12.01
CA GLU A 121 1.93 -5.00 13.25
C GLU A 121 2.91 -4.73 14.40
N MET A 122 4.21 -4.83 14.12
CA MET A 122 5.24 -4.52 15.12
C MET A 122 5.20 -3.06 15.54
N ALA A 123 5.04 -2.14 14.60
CA ALA A 123 4.97 -0.72 14.89
C ALA A 123 3.74 -0.38 15.72
N ARG A 124 2.59 -0.97 15.40
CA ARG A 124 1.36 -0.76 16.16
C ARG A 124 1.46 -1.32 17.59
N ARG A 125 2.07 -2.49 17.72
CA ARG A 125 2.31 -3.11 19.04
C ARG A 125 3.23 -2.24 19.89
N LEU A 126 4.32 -1.75 19.31
CA LEU A 126 5.26 -0.86 20.01
C LEU A 126 4.57 0.42 20.46
N GLN A 127 3.73 1.00 19.62
CA GLN A 127 2.97 2.19 19.97
C GLN A 127 2.02 1.93 21.14
N GLN A 128 1.36 0.79 21.17
CA GLN A 128 0.50 0.40 22.30
C GLN A 128 1.28 0.26 23.59
N LEU A 129 2.46 -0.38 23.53
CA LEU A 129 3.33 -0.54 24.71
C LEU A 129 3.83 0.79 25.23
N GLU A 130 4.20 1.72 24.34
CA GLU A 130 4.61 3.07 24.73
C GLU A 130 3.49 3.80 25.44
N LYS A 131 2.25 3.68 24.99
CA LYS A 131 1.09 4.29 25.63
C LYS A 131 0.87 3.73 27.04
N GLN A 132 1.06 2.42 27.23
CA GLN A 132 0.90 1.78 28.54
C GLN A 132 1.97 2.24 29.52
N VAL A 133 3.21 2.38 29.05
CA VAL A 133 4.34 2.83 29.89
C VAL A 133 4.23 4.32 30.21
N GLY A 134 3.72 5.12 29.27
CA GLY A 134 3.60 6.56 29.43
C GLY A 134 2.49 7.01 30.39
N GLN A 135 1.69 6.08 30.87
CA GLN A 135 0.64 6.35 31.83
C GLN A 135 1.09 5.99 33.24
#